data_04a612db7d7cc6a5a2a56b9a5f6c7bd8
#
_entry.id   04a612db7d7cc6a5a2a56b9a5f6c7bd8
#
_cell.length_a   1.000
_cell.length_b   1.000
_cell.length_c   1.000
_cell.angle_alpha   90.00
_cell.angle_beta   90.00
_cell.angle_gamma   90.00
#
_symmetry.space_group_name_H-M   'P 1'
#
loop_
_entity.id
_entity.type
_entity.pdbx_description
1 polymer ?
#
loop_
_entity_poly.entity_id
_entity_poly.type
_entity_poly.pdbx_seq_one_letter_code
_entity_poly.pdbx_strand_id
1 'polypeptide(L)'
;MNENQSNSRNISSLVTRLRNFMIVLVGIALLVSIFIALRTDKVSVSLNEMAEAAIPLDEALGNNKPTLVEFYANWCTTCQAMAPELEEIRQQYAQNTNFVMLNVDNSKWLPELVKYRVDGIPHFVFLDREGREVGQTIGEVPKSIMAANIEALV
;
A
#
# COMPACT_ATOMS: atom_id res chain seq x y z
N MET A 1 0.50 72.76 8.54
CA MET A 1 1.33 71.71 9.23
C MET A 1 0.51 70.47 9.57
N ASN A 2 -0.30 69.93 8.69
CA ASN A 2 -1.18 68.80 8.99
C ASN A 2 -1.15 67.62 7.97
N GLU A 3 -0.33 67.69 6.93
CA GLU A 3 -0.26 66.62 5.90
C GLU A 3 0.63 65.45 6.26
N ASN A 4 1.59 65.61 7.15
CA ASN A 4 2.57 64.59 7.50
C ASN A 4 2.07 63.57 8.56
N GLN A 5 0.97 63.86 9.27
CA GLN A 5 0.41 62.95 10.30
C GLN A 5 -0.57 61.92 9.71
N SER A 6 -1.23 62.24 8.60
CA SER A 6 -2.18 61.29 7.96
C SER A 6 -1.45 60.19 7.18
N ASN A 7 -0.29 60.46 6.60
CA ASN A 7 0.49 59.51 5.85
C ASN A 7 1.17 58.43 6.72
N SER A 8 1.66 58.81 7.90
CA SER A 8 2.29 57.85 8.82
C SER A 8 1.30 56.87 9.47
N ARG A 9 0.03 57.30 9.69
CA ARG A 9 -1.04 56.39 10.20
C ARG A 9 -1.48 55.35 9.17
N ASN A 10 -1.52 55.72 7.90
CA ASN A 10 -1.86 54.77 6.81
C ASN A 10 -0.77 53.73 6.60
N ILE A 11 0.50 54.12 6.67
CA ILE A 11 1.64 53.20 6.51
C ILE A 11 1.68 52.20 7.67
N SER A 12 1.47 52.65 8.91
CA SER A 12 1.47 51.75 10.09
C SER A 12 0.33 50.75 10.07
N SER A 13 -0.86 51.14 9.58
CA SER A 13 -2.00 50.25 9.44
C SER A 13 -1.79 49.21 8.32
N LEU A 14 -1.17 49.57 7.21
CA LEU A 14 -0.80 48.68 6.11
C LEU A 14 0.27 47.66 6.55
N VAL A 15 1.29 48.10 7.25
CA VAL A 15 2.34 47.20 7.76
C VAL A 15 1.74 46.20 8.77
N THR A 16 0.84 46.64 9.66
CA THR A 16 0.17 45.73 10.59
C THR A 16 -0.71 44.70 9.89
N ARG A 17 -1.47 45.10 8.86
CA ARG A 17 -2.31 44.20 8.06
C ARG A 17 -1.43 43.19 7.31
N LEU A 18 -0.34 43.65 6.67
CA LEU A 18 0.60 42.80 5.97
C LEU A 18 1.26 41.76 6.90
N ARG A 19 1.69 42.21 8.09
CA ARG A 19 2.25 41.31 9.12
C ARG A 19 1.26 40.25 9.57
N ASN A 20 0.02 40.65 9.85
CA ASN A 20 -1.02 39.71 10.28
C ASN A 20 -1.36 38.71 9.16
N PHE A 21 -1.42 39.17 7.90
CA PHE A 21 -1.62 38.30 6.74
C PHE A 21 -0.49 37.27 6.58
N MET A 22 0.77 37.71 6.74
CA MET A 22 1.92 36.79 6.72
C MET A 22 1.88 35.76 7.83
N ILE A 23 1.48 36.15 9.06
CA ILE A 23 1.34 35.21 10.19
C ILE A 23 0.27 34.14 9.87
N VAL A 24 -0.86 34.55 9.30
CA VAL A 24 -1.94 33.62 8.89
C VAL A 24 -1.47 32.67 7.81
N LEU A 25 -0.73 33.15 6.80
CA LEU A 25 -0.19 32.30 5.73
C LEU A 25 0.80 31.26 6.27
N VAL A 26 1.70 31.69 7.17
CA VAL A 26 2.64 30.77 7.83
C VAL A 26 1.89 29.73 8.67
N GLY A 27 0.84 30.14 9.41
CA GLY A 27 0.00 29.23 10.18
C GLY A 27 -0.68 28.18 9.30
N ILE A 28 -1.26 28.58 8.16
CA ILE A 28 -1.89 27.67 7.20
C ILE A 28 -0.84 26.74 6.59
N ALA A 29 0.33 27.23 6.21
CA ALA A 29 1.40 26.41 5.65
C ALA A 29 1.88 25.33 6.63
N LEU A 30 2.01 25.68 7.92
CA LEU A 30 2.35 24.72 8.98
C LEU A 30 1.26 23.66 9.17
N LEU A 31 -0.02 24.06 9.19
CA LEU A 31 -1.13 23.10 9.31
C LEU A 31 -1.20 22.16 8.11
N VAL A 32 -0.99 22.65 6.88
CA VAL A 32 -0.94 21.84 5.69
C VAL A 32 0.25 20.88 5.72
N SER A 33 1.42 21.34 6.17
CA SER A 33 2.62 20.50 6.32
C SER A 33 2.40 19.38 7.34
N ILE A 34 1.79 19.68 8.50
CA ILE A 34 1.44 18.69 9.53
C ILE A 34 0.40 17.71 8.98
N PHE A 35 -0.62 18.19 8.27
CA PHE A 35 -1.65 17.35 7.67
C PHE A 35 -1.07 16.38 6.61
N ILE A 36 -0.14 16.85 5.77
CA ILE A 36 0.57 16.00 4.82
C ILE A 36 1.46 14.99 5.56
N ALA A 37 2.21 15.41 6.58
CA ALA A 37 3.07 14.54 7.39
C ALA A 37 2.25 13.42 8.09
N LEU A 38 1.08 13.74 8.60
CA LEU A 38 0.17 12.74 9.23
C LEU A 38 -0.47 11.79 8.22
N ARG A 39 -0.48 12.12 6.92
CA ARG A 39 -0.98 11.23 5.87
C ARG A 39 0.11 10.38 5.22
N THR A 40 1.38 10.65 5.52
CA THR A 40 2.53 9.90 5.00
C THR A 40 3.00 8.81 5.97
N ASP A 41 2.15 8.30 6.84
CA ASP A 41 2.45 7.05 7.53
C ASP A 41 2.57 5.97 6.45
N LYS A 42 3.82 5.69 6.05
CA LYS A 42 4.12 4.42 5.38
C LYS A 42 3.74 3.36 6.39
N VAL A 43 2.59 2.73 6.16
CA VAL A 43 2.17 1.57 6.93
C VAL A 43 3.29 0.55 6.78
N SER A 44 4.13 0.42 7.80
CA SER A 44 5.10 -0.66 7.87
C SER A 44 4.33 -1.93 8.22
N VAL A 45 3.65 -2.49 7.22
CA VAL A 45 2.94 -3.75 7.39
C VAL A 45 3.98 -4.86 7.42
N SER A 46 3.98 -5.64 8.48
CA SER A 46 4.81 -6.82 8.56
C SER A 46 4.19 -7.98 7.76
N LEU A 47 5.03 -8.87 7.21
CA LEU A 47 4.55 -10.08 6.53
C LEU A 47 3.66 -10.94 7.44
N ASN A 48 3.93 -10.95 8.75
CA ASN A 48 3.09 -11.69 9.72
C ASN A 48 1.69 -11.10 9.81
N GLU A 49 1.54 -9.78 9.91
CA GLU A 49 0.24 -9.11 9.94
C GLU A 49 -0.54 -9.35 8.65
N MET A 50 0.15 -9.30 7.50
CA MET A 50 -0.47 -9.63 6.21
C MET A 50 -0.94 -11.08 6.15
N ALA A 51 -0.13 -12.03 6.64
CA ALA A 51 -0.47 -13.44 6.66
C ALA A 51 -1.63 -13.75 7.61
N GLU A 52 -1.73 -13.07 8.74
CA GLU A 52 -2.86 -13.16 9.65
C GLU A 52 -4.16 -12.61 9.06
N ALA A 53 -4.06 -11.59 8.22
CA ALA A 53 -5.18 -10.99 7.51
C ALA A 53 -5.54 -11.71 6.19
N ALA A 54 -4.70 -12.64 5.73
CA ALA A 54 -4.91 -13.41 4.51
C ALA A 54 -6.02 -14.45 4.69
N ILE A 55 -6.72 -14.74 3.58
CA ILE A 55 -7.76 -15.76 3.59
C ILE A 55 -7.10 -17.15 3.56
N PRO A 56 -7.59 -18.15 4.32
CA PRO A 56 -7.15 -19.53 4.20
C PRO A 56 -7.30 -20.06 2.77
N LEU A 57 -6.35 -20.88 2.30
CA LEU A 57 -6.32 -21.38 0.94
C LEU A 57 -7.59 -22.17 0.56
N ASP A 58 -8.08 -23.01 1.45
CA ASP A 58 -9.29 -23.83 1.27
C ASP A 58 -10.54 -22.95 1.14
N GLU A 59 -10.66 -21.88 1.91
CA GLU A 59 -11.73 -20.91 1.80
C GLU A 59 -11.63 -20.13 0.48
N ALA A 60 -10.43 -19.69 0.10
CA ALA A 60 -10.20 -18.96 -1.15
C ALA A 60 -10.57 -19.81 -2.38
N LEU A 61 -10.24 -21.09 -2.37
CA LEU A 61 -10.57 -22.00 -3.47
C LEU A 61 -12.06 -22.40 -3.50
N GLY A 62 -12.80 -22.20 -2.39
CA GLY A 62 -14.22 -22.56 -2.31
C GLY A 62 -15.21 -21.42 -2.55
N ASN A 63 -14.77 -20.16 -2.67
CA ASN A 63 -15.65 -19.00 -2.69
C ASN A 63 -15.92 -18.39 -4.09
N ASN A 64 -15.43 -19.03 -5.14
CA ASN A 64 -15.64 -18.63 -6.55
C ASN A 64 -15.12 -17.21 -6.89
N LYS A 65 -14.06 -16.77 -6.20
CA LYS A 65 -13.33 -15.54 -6.53
C LYS A 65 -11.93 -15.89 -7.05
N PRO A 66 -11.39 -15.09 -7.98
CA PRO A 66 -9.99 -15.25 -8.36
C PRO A 66 -9.08 -15.06 -7.14
N THR A 67 -7.93 -15.69 -7.15
CA THR A 67 -7.02 -15.73 -6.00
C THR A 67 -5.59 -15.40 -6.40
N LEU A 68 -4.97 -14.48 -5.67
CA LEU A 68 -3.53 -14.30 -5.65
C LEU A 68 -2.95 -15.10 -4.47
N VAL A 69 -2.08 -16.06 -4.77
CA VAL A 69 -1.32 -16.82 -3.77
C VAL A 69 0.11 -16.30 -3.75
N GLU A 70 0.58 -15.85 -2.60
CA GLU A 70 1.98 -15.50 -2.36
C GLU A 70 2.66 -16.61 -1.54
N PHE A 71 3.77 -17.14 -2.07
CA PHE A 71 4.71 -17.96 -1.31
C PHE A 71 5.83 -17.05 -0.79
N TYR A 72 6.01 -17.02 0.51
CA TYR A 72 6.91 -16.10 1.20
C TYR A 72 7.65 -16.78 2.37
N ALA A 73 8.64 -16.09 2.93
CA ALA A 73 9.22 -16.39 4.24
C ALA A 73 9.51 -15.10 5.01
N ASN A 74 9.52 -15.17 6.34
CA ASN A 74 9.80 -14.00 7.17
C ASN A 74 11.23 -13.46 7.02
N TRP A 75 12.18 -14.30 6.64
CA TRP A 75 13.57 -13.93 6.36
C TRP A 75 13.80 -13.40 4.93
N CYS A 76 12.81 -13.48 4.05
CA CYS A 76 12.90 -13.04 2.66
C CYS A 76 12.89 -11.50 2.57
N THR A 77 14.03 -10.89 2.30
CA THR A 77 14.17 -9.42 2.22
C THR A 77 13.36 -8.81 1.08
N THR A 78 13.27 -9.49 -0.07
CA THR A 78 12.45 -9.04 -1.20
C THR A 78 10.96 -9.09 -0.86
N CYS A 79 10.49 -10.15 -0.16
CA CYS A 79 9.10 -10.24 0.31
C CYS A 79 8.77 -9.08 1.27
N GLN A 80 9.68 -8.79 2.22
CA GLN A 80 9.52 -7.67 3.15
C GLN A 80 9.48 -6.31 2.42
N ALA A 81 10.32 -6.13 1.40
CA ALA A 81 10.36 -4.89 0.62
C ALA A 81 9.07 -4.66 -0.18
N MET A 82 8.44 -5.74 -0.68
CA MET A 82 7.19 -5.68 -1.44
C MET A 82 5.93 -5.57 -0.56
N ALA A 83 6.00 -5.93 0.72
CA ALA A 83 4.84 -5.98 1.61
C ALA A 83 3.98 -4.69 1.64
N PRO A 84 4.54 -3.47 1.70
CA PRO A 84 3.72 -2.26 1.69
C PRO A 84 2.90 -2.09 0.41
N GLU A 85 3.49 -2.37 -0.76
CA GLU A 85 2.79 -2.25 -2.05
C GLU A 85 1.73 -3.34 -2.23
N LEU A 86 2.03 -4.56 -1.77
CA LEU A 86 1.07 -5.67 -1.79
C LEU A 86 -0.12 -5.41 -0.86
N GLU A 87 0.11 -4.79 0.30
CA GLU A 87 -0.97 -4.39 1.20
C GLU A 87 -1.88 -3.32 0.56
N GLU A 88 -1.31 -2.34 -0.14
CA GLU A 88 -2.09 -1.36 -0.88
C GLU A 88 -2.94 -2.02 -1.99
N ILE A 89 -2.37 -2.99 -2.71
CA ILE A 89 -3.07 -3.79 -3.72
C ILE A 89 -4.18 -4.60 -3.05
N ARG A 90 -3.91 -5.26 -1.94
CA ARG A 90 -4.92 -6.02 -1.19
C ARG A 90 -6.09 -5.13 -0.78
N GLN A 91 -5.84 -3.95 -0.24
CA GLN A 91 -6.90 -3.00 0.12
C GLN A 91 -7.76 -2.58 -1.08
N GLN A 92 -7.16 -2.46 -2.25
CA GLN A 92 -7.86 -2.05 -3.47
C GLN A 92 -8.72 -3.19 -4.06
N TYR A 93 -8.23 -4.44 -4.03
CA TYR A 93 -8.84 -5.55 -4.78
C TYR A 93 -9.50 -6.63 -3.90
N ALA A 94 -9.40 -6.58 -2.55
CA ALA A 94 -9.89 -7.65 -1.66
C ALA A 94 -11.40 -7.94 -1.77
N GLN A 95 -12.20 -7.02 -2.30
CA GLN A 95 -13.62 -7.28 -2.53
C GLN A 95 -13.85 -8.30 -3.66
N ASN A 96 -13.00 -8.31 -4.67
CA ASN A 96 -13.17 -9.11 -5.88
C ASN A 96 -12.12 -10.21 -6.04
N THR A 97 -11.03 -10.17 -5.27
CA THR A 97 -9.90 -11.10 -5.35
C THR A 97 -9.50 -11.56 -3.95
N ASN A 98 -9.26 -12.85 -3.79
CA ASN A 98 -8.69 -13.41 -2.57
C ASN A 98 -7.17 -13.18 -2.54
N PHE A 99 -6.64 -12.95 -1.34
CA PHE A 99 -5.21 -12.87 -1.08
C PHE A 99 -4.82 -13.94 -0.07
N VAL A 100 -4.01 -14.90 -0.51
CA VAL A 100 -3.54 -16.05 0.26
C VAL A 100 -2.04 -15.95 0.44
N MET A 101 -1.55 -16.20 1.65
CA MET A 101 -0.13 -16.15 1.97
C MET A 101 0.33 -17.47 2.56
N LEU A 102 1.29 -18.13 1.90
CA LEU A 102 1.81 -19.46 2.27
C LEU A 102 3.29 -19.34 2.62
N ASN A 103 3.61 -19.50 3.92
CA ASN A 103 4.99 -19.47 4.37
C ASN A 103 5.70 -20.78 3.97
N VAL A 104 6.77 -20.69 3.18
CA VAL A 104 7.53 -21.84 2.68
C VAL A 104 8.24 -22.63 3.78
N ASP A 105 8.47 -22.03 4.95
CA ASP A 105 9.04 -22.74 6.12
C ASP A 105 8.03 -23.66 6.80
N ASN A 106 6.74 -23.54 6.49
CA ASN A 106 5.71 -24.40 7.03
C ASN A 106 5.51 -25.63 6.14
N SER A 107 5.93 -26.78 6.63
CA SER A 107 5.84 -28.06 5.91
C SER A 107 4.41 -28.46 5.51
N LYS A 108 3.37 -27.86 6.09
CA LYS A 108 1.97 -28.03 5.67
C LYS A 108 1.81 -27.71 4.18
N TRP A 109 2.59 -26.77 3.64
CA TRP A 109 2.46 -26.26 2.27
C TRP A 109 3.36 -26.98 1.27
N LEU A 110 4.02 -28.07 1.64
CA LEU A 110 4.81 -28.89 0.71
C LEU A 110 4.03 -29.34 -0.55
N PRO A 111 2.77 -29.77 -0.46
CA PRO A 111 2.00 -30.11 -1.66
C PRO A 111 1.83 -28.93 -2.64
N GLU A 112 1.56 -27.73 -2.11
CA GLU A 112 1.40 -26.50 -2.89
C GLU A 112 2.73 -26.05 -3.49
N LEU A 113 3.82 -26.12 -2.74
CA LEU A 113 5.17 -25.83 -3.25
C LEU A 113 5.52 -26.70 -4.46
N VAL A 114 5.21 -27.99 -4.39
CA VAL A 114 5.43 -28.91 -5.52
C VAL A 114 4.46 -28.64 -6.67
N LYS A 115 3.16 -28.45 -6.37
CA LYS A 115 2.11 -28.18 -7.37
C LYS A 115 2.43 -26.97 -8.22
N TYR A 116 2.85 -25.87 -7.59
CA TYR A 116 3.13 -24.59 -8.26
C TYR A 116 4.62 -24.42 -8.62
N ARG A 117 5.45 -25.47 -8.42
CA ARG A 117 6.89 -25.47 -8.78
C ARG A 117 7.65 -24.29 -8.19
N VAL A 118 7.42 -24.03 -6.90
CA VAL A 118 8.04 -22.91 -6.17
C VAL A 118 9.52 -23.19 -5.96
N ASP A 119 10.39 -22.50 -6.70
CA ASP A 119 11.84 -22.61 -6.67
C ASP A 119 12.55 -21.34 -6.18
N GLY A 120 11.79 -20.27 -5.94
CA GLY A 120 12.27 -18.99 -5.42
C GLY A 120 11.13 -18.20 -4.77
N ILE A 121 11.47 -17.23 -3.92
CA ILE A 121 10.49 -16.34 -3.24
C ILE A 121 10.90 -14.86 -3.31
N PRO A 122 9.93 -13.93 -3.33
CA PRO A 122 8.49 -14.18 -3.37
C PRO A 122 8.07 -14.88 -4.66
N HIS A 123 7.09 -15.77 -4.58
CA HIS A 123 6.50 -16.42 -5.75
C HIS A 123 5.00 -16.19 -5.72
N PHE A 124 4.47 -15.61 -6.77
CA PHE A 124 3.07 -15.26 -6.90
C PHE A 124 2.40 -16.18 -7.93
N VAL A 125 1.28 -16.77 -7.54
CA VAL A 125 0.46 -17.59 -8.42
C VAL A 125 -0.92 -16.96 -8.56
N PHE A 126 -1.35 -16.76 -9.78
CA PHE A 126 -2.65 -16.20 -10.13
C PHE A 126 -3.60 -17.34 -10.49
N LEU A 127 -4.70 -17.44 -9.73
CA LEU A 127 -5.72 -18.47 -9.94
C LEU A 127 -7.02 -17.80 -10.39
N ASP A 128 -7.68 -18.42 -11.37
CA ASP A 128 -9.02 -18.01 -11.78
C ASP A 128 -10.08 -18.40 -10.73
N ARG A 129 -11.34 -18.13 -11.03
CA ARG A 129 -12.48 -18.41 -10.13
C ARG A 129 -12.69 -19.91 -9.87
N GLU A 130 -12.21 -20.76 -10.75
CA GLU A 130 -12.25 -22.21 -10.63
C GLU A 130 -11.00 -22.78 -9.94
N GLY A 131 -10.10 -21.92 -9.47
CA GLY A 131 -8.86 -22.30 -8.79
C GLY A 131 -7.78 -22.88 -9.72
N ARG A 132 -7.88 -22.61 -11.03
CA ARG A 132 -6.87 -23.03 -12.02
C ARG A 132 -5.79 -21.96 -12.12
N GLU A 133 -4.55 -22.39 -12.20
CA GLU A 133 -3.42 -21.49 -12.45
C GLU A 133 -3.54 -20.86 -13.85
N VAL A 134 -3.53 -19.53 -13.91
CA VAL A 134 -3.54 -18.75 -15.16
C VAL A 134 -2.28 -17.92 -15.37
N GLY A 135 -1.42 -17.86 -14.36
CA GLY A 135 -0.13 -17.18 -14.44
C GLY A 135 0.65 -17.27 -13.15
N GLN A 136 1.94 -16.98 -13.24
CA GLN A 136 2.84 -16.88 -12.08
C GLN A 136 3.95 -15.88 -12.32
N THR A 137 4.48 -15.30 -11.24
CA THR A 137 5.67 -14.43 -11.27
C THR A 137 6.55 -14.71 -10.07
N ILE A 138 7.87 -14.57 -10.23
CA ILE A 138 8.87 -14.86 -9.19
C ILE A 138 9.74 -13.62 -8.98
N GLY A 139 10.06 -13.33 -7.74
CA GLY A 139 10.89 -12.20 -7.36
C GLY A 139 10.13 -10.88 -7.29
N GLU A 140 10.86 -9.78 -7.35
CA GLU A 140 10.30 -8.43 -7.28
C GLU A 140 9.46 -8.11 -8.52
N VAL A 141 8.20 -7.72 -8.30
CA VAL A 141 7.25 -7.35 -9.36
C VAL A 141 6.80 -5.91 -9.11
N PRO A 142 6.90 -5.00 -10.09
CA PRO A 142 6.38 -3.64 -9.97
C PRO A 142 4.88 -3.64 -9.66
N LYS A 143 4.44 -2.76 -8.76
CA LYS A 143 3.04 -2.63 -8.35
C LYS A 143 2.06 -2.56 -9.53
N SER A 144 2.41 -1.80 -10.58
CA SER A 144 1.57 -1.66 -11.78
C SER A 144 1.38 -2.98 -12.54
N ILE A 145 2.40 -3.82 -12.59
CA ILE A 145 2.33 -5.14 -13.23
C ILE A 145 1.50 -6.10 -12.36
N MET A 146 1.71 -6.08 -11.04
CA MET A 146 0.91 -6.87 -10.11
C MET A 146 -0.58 -6.52 -10.21
N ALA A 147 -0.90 -5.22 -10.20
CA ALA A 147 -2.28 -4.74 -10.37
C ALA A 147 -2.88 -5.17 -11.71
N ALA A 148 -2.15 -5.03 -12.82
CA ALA A 148 -2.61 -5.45 -14.14
C ALA A 148 -2.90 -6.96 -14.22
N ASN A 149 -2.06 -7.80 -13.60
CA ASN A 149 -2.29 -9.23 -13.52
C ASN A 149 -3.56 -9.57 -12.72
N ILE A 150 -3.82 -8.86 -11.62
CA ILE A 150 -5.03 -9.05 -10.81
C ILE A 150 -6.28 -8.58 -11.58
N GLU A 151 -6.20 -7.43 -12.26
CA GLU A 151 -7.31 -6.92 -13.09
C GLU A 151 -7.68 -7.88 -14.22
N ALA A 152 -6.70 -8.59 -14.77
CA ALA A 152 -6.94 -9.61 -15.80
C ALA A 152 -7.67 -10.88 -15.27
N LEU A 153 -7.75 -11.07 -13.94
CA LEU A 153 -8.47 -12.18 -13.31
C LEU A 153 -9.95 -11.88 -13.07
N VAL A 154 -10.33 -10.62 -12.96
CA VAL A 154 -11.66 -10.16 -12.54
C VAL A 154 -12.58 -9.98 -13.72
#